data_9c623081fbf64fde9a78b53fcfa49501
#
_entry.id   9c623081fbf64fde9a78b53fcfa49501
#
_cell.length_a   1.000
_cell.length_b   1.000
_cell.length_c   1.000
_cell.angle_alpha   90.00
_cell.angle_beta   90.00
_cell.angle_gamma   90.00
#
_symmetry.space_group_name_H-M   'P 1'
#
loop_
_entity.id
_entity.type
_entity.pdbx_description
1 polymer ?
#
loop_
_entity_poly.entity_id
_entity_poly.type
_entity_poly.pdbx_seq_one_letter_code
_entity_poly.pdbx_strand_id
1 'polypeptide(L)'
;MLLEDATAVCHCAGPFLNTAQPMVEACFRTGTHYLDITGEIPILSSLANQDDRAKESGIAVLPGVAHDVVPTDCLAAHLHERLPDATSIDLAFEAAGGLSPGTAHSLVEHIDGGGMVRRDGALTRVPVAHETTSVDFGWEAGERTVASIPWGDVVTAYHTTGVPNLSVSISMPPSTIRWYRLAGKLGPVLGTAPFQRLLHWL
;
A
#
# COMPACT_ATOMS: atom_id res chain seq x y z
N MET A 1 -9.48 -19.55 -23.87
CA MET A 1 -9.62 -18.53 -22.80
C MET A 1 -8.72 -17.34 -23.16
N LEU A 2 -9.00 -16.09 -22.79
CA LEU A 2 -8.20 -14.93 -23.27
C LEU A 2 -6.71 -14.98 -22.87
N LEU A 3 -6.34 -15.77 -21.85
CA LEU A 3 -4.96 -15.89 -21.36
C LEU A 3 -4.18 -17.11 -21.88
N GLU A 4 -4.77 -17.99 -22.68
CA GLU A 4 -4.13 -19.25 -23.10
C GLU A 4 -2.84 -19.04 -23.90
N ASP A 5 -2.76 -17.94 -24.65
CA ASP A 5 -1.59 -17.58 -25.46
C ASP A 5 -0.75 -16.45 -24.84
N ALA A 6 -1.10 -16.00 -23.63
CA ALA A 6 -0.41 -14.92 -22.97
C ALA A 6 0.71 -15.42 -22.04
N THR A 7 1.93 -14.92 -22.22
CA THR A 7 3.05 -15.22 -21.31
C THR A 7 2.85 -14.52 -19.96
N ALA A 8 2.35 -13.28 -19.97
CA ALA A 8 2.12 -12.48 -18.77
C ALA A 8 0.92 -11.58 -18.94
N VAL A 9 0.26 -11.23 -17.83
CA VAL A 9 -0.78 -10.21 -17.76
C VAL A 9 -0.34 -9.09 -16.82
N CYS A 10 -0.50 -7.85 -17.27
CA CYS A 10 -0.39 -6.67 -16.42
C CYS A 10 -1.82 -6.17 -16.11
N HIS A 11 -2.27 -6.44 -14.89
CA HIS A 11 -3.62 -6.13 -14.44
C HIS A 11 -3.68 -4.70 -13.90
N CYS A 12 -4.34 -3.80 -14.64
CA CYS A 12 -4.49 -2.39 -14.30
C CYS A 12 -5.94 -2.00 -13.97
N ALA A 13 -6.84 -2.96 -13.78
CA ALA A 13 -8.28 -2.72 -13.59
C ALA A 13 -8.68 -2.86 -12.11
N GLY A 14 -8.60 -1.75 -11.36
CA GLY A 14 -9.14 -1.66 -10.00
C GLY A 14 -10.68 -1.56 -9.95
N PRO A 15 -11.31 -1.66 -8.76
CA PRO A 15 -10.66 -1.90 -7.47
C PRO A 15 -10.17 -3.34 -7.34
N PHE A 16 -8.91 -3.51 -6.89
CA PHE A 16 -8.24 -4.80 -6.88
C PHE A 16 -8.83 -5.79 -5.88
N LEU A 17 -9.49 -5.31 -4.81
CA LEU A 17 -10.28 -6.15 -3.90
C LEU A 17 -11.27 -7.06 -4.61
N ASN A 18 -11.81 -6.61 -5.74
CA ASN A 18 -12.82 -7.36 -6.50
C ASN A 18 -12.23 -8.09 -7.71
N THR A 19 -11.13 -7.61 -8.25
CA THR A 19 -10.63 -8.03 -9.58
C THR A 19 -9.35 -8.85 -9.53
N ALA A 20 -8.51 -8.70 -8.50
CA ALA A 20 -7.22 -9.37 -8.44
C ALA A 20 -7.36 -10.90 -8.34
N GLN A 21 -8.12 -11.40 -7.36
CA GLN A 21 -8.22 -12.85 -7.14
C GLN A 21 -8.77 -13.62 -8.35
N PRO A 22 -9.85 -13.20 -9.02
CA PRO A 22 -10.31 -13.87 -10.25
C PRO A 22 -9.26 -13.90 -11.35
N MET A 23 -8.47 -12.82 -11.51
CA MET A 23 -7.42 -12.76 -12.52
C MET A 23 -6.25 -13.68 -12.18
N VAL A 24 -5.79 -13.67 -10.93
CA VAL A 24 -4.72 -14.56 -10.45
C VAL A 24 -5.13 -16.03 -10.59
N GLU A 25 -6.38 -16.39 -10.27
CA GLU A 25 -6.89 -17.75 -10.48
C GLU A 25 -6.91 -18.14 -11.96
N ALA A 26 -7.19 -17.19 -12.85
CA ALA A 26 -7.06 -17.44 -14.28
C ALA A 26 -5.59 -17.67 -14.69
N CYS A 27 -4.67 -16.90 -14.16
CA CYS A 27 -3.22 -17.06 -14.40
C CYS A 27 -2.71 -18.42 -13.92
N PHE A 28 -3.10 -18.88 -12.75
CA PHE A 28 -2.77 -20.23 -12.27
C PHE A 28 -3.26 -21.33 -13.19
N ARG A 29 -4.47 -21.19 -13.75
CA ARG A 29 -5.04 -22.20 -14.67
C ARG A 29 -4.37 -22.23 -16.04
N THR A 30 -3.82 -21.12 -16.51
CA THR A 30 -3.26 -21.00 -17.86
C THR A 30 -1.73 -21.02 -17.89
N GLY A 31 -1.07 -21.01 -16.71
CA GLY A 31 0.39 -20.88 -16.63
C GLY A 31 0.90 -19.49 -17.02
N THR A 32 0.08 -18.46 -16.90
CA THR A 32 0.39 -17.07 -17.25
C THR A 32 0.97 -16.34 -16.05
N HIS A 33 2.05 -15.58 -16.21
CA HIS A 33 2.58 -14.73 -15.14
C HIS A 33 1.62 -13.59 -14.84
N TYR A 34 1.50 -13.25 -13.55
CA TYR A 34 0.62 -12.17 -13.07
C TYR A 34 1.43 -10.99 -12.57
N LEU A 35 1.08 -9.78 -13.03
CA LEU A 35 1.56 -8.50 -12.51
C LEU A 35 0.35 -7.58 -12.30
N ASP A 36 0.39 -6.75 -11.26
CA ASP A 36 -0.60 -5.69 -11.06
C ASP A 36 0.03 -4.41 -10.53
N ILE A 37 -0.77 -3.36 -10.45
CA ILE A 37 -0.36 -2.04 -9.93
C ILE A 37 -1.05 -1.70 -8.60
N THR A 38 -1.46 -2.72 -7.82
CA THR A 38 -2.17 -2.48 -6.56
C THR A 38 -1.27 -1.88 -5.47
N GLY A 39 -1.81 -0.93 -4.70
CA GLY A 39 -1.25 -0.50 -3.41
C GLY A 39 -2.09 -1.02 -2.23
N GLU A 40 -3.11 -1.85 -2.48
CA GLU A 40 -4.08 -2.30 -1.48
C GLU A 40 -3.47 -3.37 -0.55
N ILE A 41 -3.25 -3.02 0.72
CA ILE A 41 -2.64 -3.92 1.73
C ILE A 41 -3.30 -5.30 1.79
N PRO A 42 -4.64 -5.45 1.75
CA PRO A 42 -5.28 -6.76 1.78
C PRO A 42 -4.91 -7.63 0.57
N ILE A 43 -4.79 -7.02 -0.61
CA ILE A 43 -4.45 -7.74 -1.84
C ILE A 43 -2.98 -8.16 -1.82
N LEU A 44 -2.07 -7.22 -1.50
CA LEU A 44 -0.65 -7.52 -1.34
C LEU A 44 -0.43 -8.67 -0.36
N SER A 45 -1.09 -8.63 0.81
CA SER A 45 -1.00 -9.70 1.81
C SER A 45 -1.58 -11.03 1.32
N SER A 46 -2.71 -11.00 0.61
CA SER A 46 -3.35 -12.21 0.09
C SER A 46 -2.50 -12.88 -0.98
N LEU A 47 -1.89 -12.09 -1.87
CA LEU A 47 -1.06 -12.62 -2.96
C LEU A 47 0.31 -13.10 -2.45
N ALA A 48 0.89 -12.43 -1.47
CA ALA A 48 2.11 -12.88 -0.82
C ALA A 48 1.95 -14.27 -0.17
N ASN A 49 0.78 -14.58 0.37
CA ASN A 49 0.48 -15.90 0.95
C ASN A 49 0.29 -17.01 -0.13
N GLN A 50 0.34 -16.69 -1.42
CA GLN A 50 0.22 -17.65 -2.51
C GLN A 50 1.58 -17.99 -3.16
N ASP A 51 2.69 -17.60 -2.54
CA ASP A 51 4.05 -17.79 -3.07
C ASP A 51 4.36 -19.28 -3.35
N ASP A 52 4.05 -20.17 -2.43
CA ASP A 52 4.26 -21.61 -2.64
C ASP A 52 3.45 -22.14 -3.82
N ARG A 53 2.20 -21.72 -3.95
CA ARG A 53 1.34 -22.08 -5.07
C ARG A 53 1.88 -21.54 -6.39
N ALA A 54 2.42 -20.31 -6.38
CA ALA A 54 3.04 -19.71 -7.57
C ALA A 54 4.28 -20.52 -8.02
N LYS A 55 5.13 -20.92 -7.09
CA LYS A 55 6.29 -21.77 -7.33
C LYS A 55 5.90 -23.13 -7.90
N GLU A 56 4.90 -23.79 -7.30
CA GLU A 56 4.39 -25.09 -7.78
C GLU A 56 3.79 -25.00 -9.20
N SER A 57 3.15 -23.87 -9.51
CA SER A 57 2.56 -23.63 -10.84
C SER A 57 3.56 -23.10 -11.88
N GLY A 58 4.79 -22.79 -11.47
CA GLY A 58 5.84 -22.27 -12.35
C GLY A 58 5.56 -20.87 -12.89
N ILE A 59 4.74 -20.06 -12.19
CA ILE A 59 4.44 -18.68 -12.58
C ILE A 59 4.99 -17.67 -11.56
N ALA A 60 5.29 -16.47 -12.05
CA ALA A 60 5.55 -15.33 -11.19
C ALA A 60 4.22 -14.61 -10.86
N VAL A 61 4.03 -14.27 -9.58
CA VAL A 61 2.93 -13.41 -9.09
C VAL A 61 3.56 -12.18 -8.44
N LEU A 62 3.52 -11.05 -9.12
CA LEU A 62 4.19 -9.81 -8.76
C LEU A 62 3.16 -8.67 -8.58
N PRO A 63 2.51 -8.58 -7.41
CA PRO A 63 1.60 -7.47 -7.13
C PRO A 63 2.37 -6.18 -6.81
N GLY A 64 1.74 -5.03 -7.08
CA GLY A 64 2.27 -3.73 -6.73
C GLY A 64 3.45 -3.26 -7.58
N VAL A 65 3.59 -3.72 -8.85
CA VAL A 65 4.70 -3.34 -9.72
C VAL A 65 4.51 -1.93 -10.31
N ALA A 66 4.19 -0.96 -9.46
CA ALA A 66 3.92 0.43 -9.84
C ALA A 66 4.72 1.42 -9.01
N HIS A 67 4.59 2.69 -9.36
CA HIS A 67 5.26 3.80 -8.69
C HIS A 67 4.95 3.86 -7.18
N ASP A 68 3.80 3.38 -6.78
CA ASP A 68 3.35 3.42 -5.38
C ASP A 68 4.14 2.50 -4.44
N VAL A 69 4.85 1.50 -4.98
CA VAL A 69 5.55 0.48 -4.20
C VAL A 69 7.01 0.33 -4.64
N VAL A 70 7.27 0.20 -5.95
CA VAL A 70 8.59 -0.20 -6.46
C VAL A 70 9.74 0.71 -5.99
N PRO A 71 9.65 2.06 -6.02
CA PRO A 71 10.77 2.91 -5.63
C PRO A 71 11.12 2.78 -4.14
N THR A 72 10.11 2.74 -3.28
CA THR A 72 10.26 2.66 -1.83
C THR A 72 10.72 1.28 -1.38
N ASP A 73 10.20 0.22 -2.01
CA ASP A 73 10.60 -1.16 -1.74
C ASP A 73 12.06 -1.43 -2.17
N CYS A 74 12.46 -0.96 -3.35
CA CYS A 74 13.84 -1.03 -3.81
C CYS A 74 14.80 -0.24 -2.89
N LEU A 75 14.37 0.91 -2.39
CA LEU A 75 15.14 1.69 -1.42
C LEU A 75 15.26 0.94 -0.08
N ALA A 76 14.18 0.33 0.40
CA ALA A 76 14.19 -0.49 1.61
C ALA A 76 15.16 -1.68 1.47
N ALA A 77 15.15 -2.38 0.34
CA ALA A 77 16.08 -3.46 0.03
C ALA A 77 17.53 -2.98 0.06
N HIS A 78 17.82 -1.87 -0.64
CA HIS A 78 19.15 -1.28 -0.68
C HIS A 78 19.67 -0.85 0.70
N LEU A 79 18.80 -0.26 1.52
CA LEU A 79 19.16 0.13 2.88
C LEU A 79 19.41 -1.08 3.77
N HIS A 80 18.61 -2.13 3.65
CA HIS A 80 18.77 -3.36 4.41
C HIS A 80 20.07 -4.09 4.06
N GLU A 81 20.50 -4.12 2.80
CA GLU A 81 21.81 -4.66 2.41
C GLU A 81 22.97 -3.93 3.11
N ARG A 82 22.84 -2.64 3.38
CA ARG A 82 23.84 -1.83 4.07
C ARG A 82 23.74 -1.86 5.58
N LEU A 83 22.55 -2.16 6.12
CA LEU A 83 22.22 -2.21 7.54
C LEU A 83 21.43 -3.50 7.83
N PRO A 84 22.08 -4.69 7.74
CA PRO A 84 21.40 -5.97 7.85
C PRO A 84 20.81 -6.23 9.24
N ASP A 85 21.31 -5.56 10.26
CA ASP A 85 20.83 -5.68 11.65
C ASP A 85 19.70 -4.68 11.97
N ALA A 86 19.18 -3.95 10.98
CA ALA A 86 18.07 -3.03 11.19
C ALA A 86 16.82 -3.77 11.69
N THR A 87 16.23 -3.25 12.76
CA THR A 87 14.99 -3.79 13.36
C THR A 87 13.76 -2.97 13.02
N SER A 88 13.93 -1.82 12.36
CA SER A 88 12.86 -0.97 11.89
C SER A 88 13.24 -0.23 10.61
N ILE A 89 12.24 0.01 9.75
CA ILE A 89 12.34 0.87 8.57
C ILE A 89 11.16 1.84 8.59
N ASP A 90 11.46 3.12 8.53
CA ASP A 90 10.47 4.19 8.36
C ASP A 90 10.65 4.79 6.96
N LEU A 91 9.70 4.54 6.08
CA LEU A 91 9.67 5.08 4.73
C LEU A 91 8.90 6.41 4.73
N ALA A 92 9.43 7.40 4.03
CA ALA A 92 8.77 8.67 3.85
C ALA A 92 8.89 9.15 2.42
N PHE A 93 7.81 9.70 1.86
CA PHE A 93 7.84 10.28 0.52
C PHE A 93 7.03 11.57 0.44
N GLU A 94 7.34 12.38 -0.55
CA GLU A 94 6.60 13.59 -0.92
C GLU A 94 5.91 13.37 -2.27
N ALA A 95 4.60 13.60 -2.32
CA ALA A 95 3.84 13.55 -3.56
C ALA A 95 3.78 14.95 -4.18
N ALA A 96 4.49 15.16 -5.29
CA ALA A 96 4.37 16.39 -6.07
C ALA A 96 3.07 16.38 -6.87
N GLY A 97 2.23 17.42 -6.71
CA GLY A 97 1.04 17.62 -7.55
C GLY A 97 -0.30 17.26 -6.92
N GLY A 98 -0.35 16.90 -5.64
CA GLY A 98 -1.60 16.61 -4.92
C GLY A 98 -2.15 15.21 -5.20
N LEU A 99 -3.29 14.88 -4.57
CA LEU A 99 -3.94 13.58 -4.71
C LEU A 99 -4.68 13.49 -6.05
N SER A 100 -4.49 12.40 -6.78
CA SER A 100 -5.34 12.08 -7.93
C SER A 100 -6.78 11.80 -7.45
N PRO A 101 -7.81 11.95 -8.30
CA PRO A 101 -9.18 11.57 -7.94
C PRO A 101 -9.28 10.11 -7.46
N GLY A 102 -8.54 9.20 -8.07
CA GLY A 102 -8.48 7.79 -7.66
C GLY A 102 -7.88 7.60 -6.27
N THR A 103 -6.78 8.28 -5.97
CA THR A 103 -6.14 8.24 -4.64
C THR A 103 -7.04 8.87 -3.57
N ALA A 104 -7.72 9.99 -3.89
CA ALA A 104 -8.68 10.61 -2.97
C ALA A 104 -9.86 9.67 -2.68
N HIS A 105 -10.38 8.96 -3.68
CA HIS A 105 -11.46 7.98 -3.53
C HIS A 105 -11.01 6.82 -2.63
N SER A 106 -9.83 6.25 -2.87
CA SER A 106 -9.28 5.17 -2.04
C SER A 106 -9.07 5.60 -0.59
N LEU A 107 -8.63 6.84 -0.34
CA LEU A 107 -8.50 7.37 1.02
C LEU A 107 -9.85 7.48 1.74
N VAL A 108 -10.92 7.86 1.03
CA VAL A 108 -12.27 7.93 1.59
C VAL A 108 -12.84 6.54 1.86
N GLU A 109 -12.66 5.60 0.96
CA GLU A 109 -13.12 4.20 1.13
C GLU A 109 -12.42 3.49 2.30
N HIS A 110 -11.18 3.84 2.61
CA HIS A 110 -10.40 3.21 3.69
C HIS A 110 -10.37 4.04 4.98
N ILE A 111 -11.14 5.11 5.08
CA ILE A 111 -11.11 6.03 6.24
C ILE A 111 -11.57 5.35 7.54
N ASP A 112 -12.45 4.36 7.44
CA ASP A 112 -12.92 3.52 8.54
C ASP A 112 -11.91 2.41 8.93
N GLY A 113 -10.98 2.09 8.04
CA GLY A 113 -9.90 1.10 8.25
C GLY A 113 -8.82 1.56 9.23
N GLY A 114 -8.71 2.86 9.48
CA GLY A 114 -7.62 3.43 10.28
C GLY A 114 -6.29 3.46 9.54
N GLY A 115 -5.19 3.64 10.30
CA GLY A 115 -3.83 3.45 9.82
C GLY A 115 -3.39 1.99 9.92
N MET A 116 -2.32 1.65 9.22
CA MET A 116 -1.71 0.33 9.27
C MET A 116 -0.20 0.47 9.34
N VAL A 117 0.42 -0.29 10.22
CA VAL A 117 1.87 -0.41 10.37
C VAL A 117 2.23 -1.88 10.53
N ARG A 118 3.50 -2.22 10.42
CA ARG A 118 3.99 -3.54 10.86
C ARG A 118 4.72 -3.38 12.18
N ARG A 119 4.38 -4.21 13.16
CA ARG A 119 5.07 -4.28 14.47
C ARG A 119 5.33 -5.72 14.83
N ASP A 120 6.57 -6.01 15.24
CA ASP A 120 7.01 -7.35 15.60
C ASP A 120 6.62 -8.42 14.55
N GLY A 121 6.74 -8.06 13.27
CA GLY A 121 6.39 -8.92 12.13
C GLY A 121 4.90 -9.01 11.81
N ALA A 122 4.00 -8.41 12.59
CA ALA A 122 2.56 -8.47 12.38
C ALA A 122 1.98 -7.15 11.88
N LEU A 123 1.04 -7.22 10.91
CA LEU A 123 0.25 -6.05 10.49
C LEU A 123 -0.64 -5.60 11.66
N THR A 124 -0.47 -4.36 12.08
CA THR A 124 -1.13 -3.79 13.26
C THR A 124 -1.92 -2.56 12.88
N ARG A 125 -3.20 -2.55 13.24
CA ARG A 125 -4.05 -1.35 13.08
C ARG A 125 -3.67 -0.29 14.09
N VAL A 126 -3.58 0.95 13.63
CA VAL A 126 -3.30 2.15 14.43
C VAL A 126 -4.26 3.27 14.02
N PRO A 127 -4.41 4.32 14.82
CA PRO A 127 -5.15 5.51 14.37
C PRO A 127 -4.56 6.10 13.08
N VAL A 128 -5.37 6.78 12.27
CA VAL A 128 -4.87 7.52 11.09
C VAL A 128 -3.89 8.61 11.55
N ALA A 129 -2.84 8.84 10.78
CA ALA A 129 -1.75 9.75 11.13
C ALA A 129 -1.24 9.50 12.57
N HIS A 130 -1.09 8.22 12.95
CA HIS A 130 -0.65 7.76 14.27
C HIS A 130 0.66 8.44 14.68
N GLU A 131 1.62 8.45 13.79
CA GLU A 131 2.90 9.13 13.97
C GLU A 131 2.97 10.36 13.08
N THR A 132 3.63 11.40 13.61
CA THR A 132 3.93 12.62 12.87
C THR A 132 5.32 13.05 13.27
N THR A 133 6.18 13.23 12.29
CA THR A 133 7.56 13.65 12.49
C THR A 133 7.97 14.64 11.42
N SER A 134 9.18 15.15 11.52
CA SER A 134 9.81 15.96 10.50
C SER A 134 10.90 15.14 9.81
N VAL A 135 10.95 15.20 8.48
CA VAL A 135 11.94 14.54 7.65
C VAL A 135 12.58 15.58 6.75
N ASP A 136 13.91 15.61 6.72
CA ASP A 136 14.65 16.40 5.75
C ASP A 136 14.81 15.58 4.46
N PHE A 137 14.11 15.99 3.40
CA PHE A 137 14.20 15.38 2.08
C PHE A 137 15.44 15.86 1.29
N GLY A 138 16.25 16.71 1.90
CA GLY A 138 17.47 17.22 1.30
C GLY A 138 17.23 18.25 0.20
N TRP A 139 18.33 18.87 -0.24
CA TRP A 139 18.42 19.75 -1.40
C TRP A 139 17.34 20.85 -1.44
N GLU A 140 16.54 20.87 -2.52
CA GLU A 140 15.49 21.90 -2.70
C GLU A 140 14.21 21.61 -1.89
N ALA A 141 13.97 20.35 -1.54
CA ALA A 141 12.77 19.98 -0.79
C ALA A 141 12.85 20.41 0.68
N GLY A 142 14.02 20.22 1.34
CA GLY A 142 14.25 20.58 2.74
C GLY A 142 13.36 19.82 3.71
N GLU A 143 13.16 20.40 4.90
CA GLU A 143 12.42 19.77 5.98
C GLU A 143 10.91 19.81 5.73
N ARG A 144 10.24 18.67 5.91
CA ARG A 144 8.80 18.51 5.75
C ARG A 144 8.19 17.77 6.93
N THR A 145 7.00 18.18 7.33
CA THR A 145 6.18 17.39 8.25
C THR A 145 5.58 16.22 7.49
N VAL A 146 5.77 15.01 8.01
CA VAL A 146 5.20 13.77 7.45
C VAL A 146 4.27 13.13 8.47
N ALA A 147 3.25 12.42 8.00
CA ALA A 147 2.31 11.68 8.82
C ALA A 147 2.15 10.25 8.30
N SER A 148 2.05 9.29 9.22
CA SER A 148 1.89 7.88 8.87
C SER A 148 0.56 7.62 8.17
N ILE A 149 0.63 6.78 7.13
CA ILE A 149 -0.50 6.35 6.30
C ILE A 149 -0.49 4.83 6.14
N PRO A 150 -1.66 4.19 5.90
CA PRO A 150 -1.71 2.80 5.49
C PRO A 150 -1.23 2.68 4.03
N TRP A 151 -0.06 2.14 3.81
CA TRP A 151 0.57 2.03 2.50
C TRP A 151 1.12 0.63 2.23
N GLY A 152 1.16 0.21 0.97
CA GLY A 152 1.50 -1.15 0.57
C GLY A 152 2.84 -1.67 1.08
N ASP A 153 3.82 -0.79 1.24
CA ASP A 153 5.17 -1.16 1.69
C ASP A 153 5.23 -1.80 3.08
N VAL A 154 4.22 -1.63 3.94
CA VAL A 154 4.15 -2.37 5.22
C VAL A 154 3.99 -3.88 5.00
N VAL A 155 3.65 -4.29 3.77
CA VAL A 155 3.62 -5.69 3.33
C VAL A 155 4.86 -6.00 2.49
N THR A 156 5.09 -5.27 1.41
CA THR A 156 6.12 -5.59 0.42
C THR A 156 7.52 -5.47 1.01
N ALA A 157 7.86 -4.37 1.68
CA ALA A 157 9.17 -4.20 2.29
C ALA A 157 9.48 -5.23 3.40
N TYR A 158 8.45 -5.77 4.06
CA TYR A 158 8.63 -6.91 4.97
C TYR A 158 9.03 -8.18 4.23
N HIS A 159 8.40 -8.48 3.09
CA HIS A 159 8.77 -9.64 2.29
C HIS A 159 10.16 -9.49 1.67
N THR A 160 10.53 -8.28 1.29
CA THR A 160 11.82 -7.97 0.70
C THR A 160 12.97 -8.00 1.71
N THR A 161 12.74 -7.50 2.94
CA THR A 161 13.82 -7.27 3.92
C THR A 161 13.75 -8.17 5.16
N GLY A 162 12.56 -8.66 5.52
CA GLY A 162 12.34 -9.37 6.79
C GLY A 162 12.34 -8.47 8.04
N VAL A 163 12.49 -7.15 7.88
CA VAL A 163 12.52 -6.20 9.00
C VAL A 163 11.17 -6.17 9.71
N PRO A 164 11.11 -6.43 11.04
CA PRO A 164 9.84 -6.67 11.71
C PRO A 164 9.00 -5.42 11.99
N ASN A 165 9.58 -4.23 11.94
CA ASN A 165 8.86 -2.99 12.22
C ASN A 165 8.94 -2.06 11.02
N LEU A 166 7.79 -1.71 10.44
CA LEU A 166 7.68 -0.89 9.25
C LEU A 166 6.58 0.15 9.41
N SER A 167 6.90 1.39 9.08
CA SER A 167 5.93 2.46 8.91
C SER A 167 6.14 3.19 7.59
N VAL A 168 5.07 3.74 7.06
CA VAL A 168 5.11 4.57 5.85
C VAL A 168 4.44 5.90 6.13
N SER A 169 5.08 6.97 5.73
CA SER A 169 4.62 8.33 5.94
C SER A 169 4.62 9.14 4.65
N ILE A 170 3.72 10.08 4.54
CA ILE A 170 3.66 11.03 3.43
C ILE A 170 3.76 12.47 3.95
N SER A 171 4.41 13.33 3.17
CA SER A 171 4.46 14.76 3.45
C SER A 171 3.06 15.37 3.39
N MET A 172 2.64 16.03 4.48
CA MET A 172 1.35 16.70 4.58
C MET A 172 1.46 18.00 5.38
N PRO A 173 0.73 19.06 4.98
CA PRO A 173 0.58 20.25 5.82
C PRO A 173 -0.04 19.90 7.20
N PRO A 174 0.38 20.55 8.28
CA PRO A 174 -0.18 20.29 9.63
C PRO A 174 -1.71 20.47 9.73
N SER A 175 -2.28 21.36 8.91
CA SER A 175 -3.74 21.52 8.81
C SER A 175 -4.41 20.26 8.25
N THR A 176 -3.86 19.66 7.21
CA THR A 176 -4.36 18.42 6.59
C THR A 176 -4.26 17.26 7.59
N ILE A 177 -3.16 17.14 8.33
CA ILE A 177 -3.00 16.10 9.36
C ILE A 177 -4.08 16.20 10.43
N ARG A 178 -4.40 17.43 10.87
CA ARG A 178 -5.48 17.65 11.85
C ARG A 178 -6.84 17.19 11.33
N TRP A 179 -7.17 17.55 10.09
CA TRP A 179 -8.40 17.10 9.45
C TRP A 179 -8.45 15.60 9.24
N TYR A 180 -7.35 14.99 8.81
CA TYR A 180 -7.25 13.56 8.62
C TYR A 180 -7.44 12.78 9.93
N ARG A 181 -6.86 13.26 11.05
CA ARG A 181 -7.09 12.69 12.38
C ARG A 181 -8.54 12.84 12.85
N LEU A 182 -9.16 13.97 12.59
CA LEU A 182 -10.56 14.19 12.93
C LEU A 182 -11.48 13.28 12.13
N ALA A 183 -11.25 13.18 10.83
CA ALA A 183 -11.99 12.27 9.94
C ALA A 183 -11.85 10.81 10.38
N GLY A 184 -10.65 10.36 10.76
CA GLY A 184 -10.43 9.01 11.30
C GLY A 184 -11.19 8.73 12.60
N LYS A 185 -11.33 9.74 13.50
CA LYS A 185 -12.17 9.60 14.70
C LYS A 185 -13.66 9.48 14.37
N LEU A 186 -14.09 10.10 13.28
CA LEU A 186 -15.48 10.05 12.80
C LEU A 186 -15.72 8.84 11.86
N GLY A 187 -14.67 8.09 11.52
CA GLY A 187 -14.72 6.94 10.63
C GLY A 187 -15.86 5.97 10.90
N PRO A 188 -16.12 5.56 12.16
CA PRO A 188 -17.24 4.67 12.48
C PRO A 188 -18.62 5.24 12.10
N VAL A 189 -18.76 6.55 12.02
CA VAL A 189 -19.99 7.25 11.58
C VAL A 189 -19.99 7.45 10.08
N LEU A 190 -18.84 7.85 9.51
CA LEU A 190 -18.67 8.11 8.08
C LEU A 190 -18.71 6.83 7.23
N GLY A 191 -18.32 5.69 7.77
CA GLY A 191 -18.39 4.36 7.14
C GLY A 191 -19.82 3.78 7.10
N THR A 192 -20.82 4.45 7.68
CA THR A 192 -22.20 3.94 7.63
C THR A 192 -22.81 4.11 6.23
N ALA A 193 -23.54 3.08 5.78
CA ALA A 193 -24.14 3.05 4.44
C ALA A 193 -24.97 4.31 4.05
N PRO A 194 -25.73 4.97 4.95
CA PRO A 194 -26.44 6.19 4.58
C PRO A 194 -25.49 7.37 4.33
N PHE A 195 -24.37 7.45 5.05
CA PHE A 195 -23.42 8.54 4.87
C PHE A 195 -22.57 8.35 3.60
N GLN A 196 -22.17 7.13 3.29
CA GLN A 196 -21.48 6.82 2.04
C GLN A 196 -22.34 7.11 0.82
N ARG A 197 -23.65 6.79 0.86
CA ARG A 197 -24.59 7.17 -0.21
C ARG A 197 -24.68 8.70 -0.41
N LEU A 198 -24.59 9.47 0.67
CA LEU A 198 -24.57 10.93 0.58
C LEU A 198 -23.29 11.45 -0.06
N LEU A 199 -22.13 10.88 0.28
CA LEU A 199 -20.84 11.25 -0.31
C LEU A 199 -20.73 10.89 -1.80
N HIS A 200 -21.37 9.80 -2.24
CA HIS A 200 -21.43 9.43 -3.66
C HIS A 200 -22.39 10.32 -4.48
N TRP A 201 -23.24 11.08 -3.82
CA TRP A 201 -24.20 11.98 -4.47
C TRP A 201 -23.68 13.42 -4.60
N LEU A 202 -22.65 13.81 -3.85
CA LEU A 202 -21.94 15.11 -3.91
C LEU A 202 -20.74 15.05 -4.84
#